data_8281f7f63e0bac6414581638fee0a7a2
#
_entry.id   8281f7f63e0bac6414581638fee0a7a2
#
_cell.length_a   1.000
_cell.length_b   1.000
_cell.length_c   1.000
_cell.angle_alpha   90.00
_cell.angle_beta   90.00
_cell.angle_gamma   90.00
#
_symmetry.space_group_name_H-M   'P 1'
#
loop_
_entity.id
_entity.type
_entity.pdbx_description
1 polymer ?
#
loop_
_entity_poly.entity_id
_entity_poly.type
_entity_poly.pdbx_seq_one_letter_code
_entity_poly.pdbx_strand_id
1 'polypeptide(L)'
;MEQNGFLKFKLALILVLAYFTASTILQWLFILQYQLSTLPKGFYDDQFEAVAEAFRQNFEKGLEREGAHLTIIQNGKVVVNLWNGYSDSESLREWTQNTKTILFSTTKAIAALCLAIQVDRGRLSYDDLVVKYWPKYGQYGKHLTTIEDVLTHKLFHLYHALTFGWLVDGIFRRVDEKGRSIKTFLQEEIADKYGIGITVGLTKQEFKNLARITQPGLLEYARDILMDLRVITMLAIIYAQPSNSLAARIRIHSSWLLLNFVKIYFFENDTVALNDPNIIELNMPAITGISDAFNLAKLFSLAIDGTLLTNRTLKQIIQPTIVNWHLEKVFLYPFVKGRGFFFEKHPLNRNSYLFGHPGYGCQALDIDFDNKLVIAYLSNGLKTGSSKICKTYQSILRSLYRSL
;
A
#
# COMPACT_ATOMS: atom_id res chain seq x y z
N MET A 1 -12.44 -50.41 9.44
CA MET A 1 -11.60 -49.20 9.05
C MET A 1 -12.22 -48.41 7.89
N GLU A 2 -12.89 -49.03 6.93
CA GLU A 2 -13.48 -48.33 5.75
C GLU A 2 -14.63 -47.37 6.06
N GLN A 3 -15.50 -47.66 7.00
CA GLN A 3 -16.64 -46.76 7.34
C GLN A 3 -16.21 -45.40 7.88
N ASN A 4 -15.09 -45.33 8.61
CA ASN A 4 -14.55 -44.05 9.11
C ASN A 4 -13.95 -43.16 8.00
N GLY A 5 -13.40 -43.76 6.94
CA GLY A 5 -12.87 -43.03 5.78
C GLY A 5 -13.98 -42.38 4.95
N PHE A 6 -15.06 -43.15 4.71
CA PHE A 6 -16.22 -42.65 3.97
C PHE A 6 -16.98 -41.55 4.71
N LEU A 7 -17.11 -41.65 6.04
CA LEU A 7 -17.72 -40.59 6.86
C LEU A 7 -16.90 -39.30 6.83
N LYS A 8 -15.56 -39.41 6.94
CA LYS A 8 -14.64 -38.23 6.82
C LYS A 8 -14.72 -37.59 5.45
N PHE A 9 -14.80 -38.38 4.38
CA PHE A 9 -14.95 -37.87 3.01
C PHE A 9 -16.28 -37.14 2.83
N LYS A 10 -17.40 -37.70 3.31
CA LYS A 10 -18.72 -37.02 3.28
C LYS A 10 -18.68 -35.71 4.06
N LEU A 11 -18.09 -35.71 5.24
CA LEU A 11 -17.94 -34.49 6.05
C LEU A 11 -17.15 -33.41 5.34
N ALA A 12 -16.02 -33.79 4.74
CA ALA A 12 -15.20 -32.86 3.95
C ALA A 12 -15.97 -32.29 2.75
N LEU A 13 -16.74 -33.13 2.03
CA LEU A 13 -17.55 -32.69 0.91
C LEU A 13 -18.66 -31.71 1.36
N ILE A 14 -19.33 -32.02 2.49
CA ILE A 14 -20.35 -31.12 3.07
C ILE A 14 -19.72 -29.77 3.45
N LEU A 15 -18.54 -29.76 4.06
CA LEU A 15 -17.84 -28.52 4.42
C LEU A 15 -17.45 -27.70 3.19
N VAL A 16 -16.98 -28.36 2.12
CA VAL A 16 -16.67 -27.70 0.85
C VAL A 16 -17.92 -27.09 0.21
N LEU A 17 -19.02 -27.85 0.15
CA LEU A 17 -20.29 -27.35 -0.37
C LEU A 17 -20.85 -26.20 0.47
N ALA A 18 -20.81 -26.33 1.80
CA ALA A 18 -21.21 -25.24 2.71
C ALA A 18 -20.37 -23.98 2.53
N TYR A 19 -19.07 -24.14 2.30
CA TYR A 19 -18.17 -23.03 2.00
C TYR A 19 -18.57 -22.29 0.71
N PHE A 20 -18.80 -23.03 -0.38
CA PHE A 20 -19.21 -22.43 -1.66
C PHE A 20 -20.58 -21.77 -1.59
N THR A 21 -21.55 -22.40 -0.93
CA THR A 21 -22.89 -21.81 -0.75
C THR A 21 -22.86 -20.56 0.12
N ALA A 22 -22.14 -20.60 1.25
CA ALA A 22 -21.98 -19.42 2.11
C ALA A 22 -21.26 -18.27 1.37
N SER A 23 -20.21 -18.58 0.61
CA SER A 23 -19.48 -17.58 -0.20
C SER A 23 -20.43 -16.93 -1.23
N THR A 24 -21.26 -17.73 -1.92
CA THR A 24 -22.21 -17.23 -2.93
C THR A 24 -23.29 -16.36 -2.28
N ILE A 25 -23.87 -16.79 -1.16
CA ILE A 25 -24.90 -16.04 -0.44
C ILE A 25 -24.34 -14.71 0.06
N LEU A 26 -23.11 -14.71 0.63
CA LEU A 26 -22.44 -13.49 1.06
C LEU A 26 -22.22 -12.52 -0.10
N GLN A 27 -21.78 -13.02 -1.27
CA GLN A 27 -21.63 -12.19 -2.46
C GLN A 27 -22.96 -11.54 -2.88
N TRP A 28 -24.06 -12.30 -2.90
CA TRP A 28 -25.38 -11.79 -3.23
C TRP A 28 -25.87 -10.72 -2.24
N LEU A 29 -25.68 -10.93 -0.94
CA LEU A 29 -26.04 -9.94 0.08
C LEU A 29 -25.28 -8.64 -0.09
N PHE A 30 -23.99 -8.71 -0.45
CA PHE A 30 -23.18 -7.52 -0.72
C PHE A 30 -23.64 -6.76 -1.96
N ILE A 31 -23.97 -7.47 -3.05
CA ILE A 31 -24.49 -6.84 -4.29
C ILE A 31 -25.81 -6.10 -4.01
N LEU A 32 -26.69 -6.69 -3.18
CA LEU A 32 -27.97 -6.07 -2.80
C LEU A 32 -27.79 -4.86 -1.86
N GLN A 33 -26.76 -4.84 -1.04
CA GLN A 33 -26.49 -3.76 -0.09
C GLN A 33 -25.91 -2.51 -0.74
N TYR A 34 -25.12 -2.66 -1.80
CA TYR A 34 -24.40 -1.56 -2.44
C TYR A 34 -24.86 -1.37 -3.89
N GLN A 35 -25.85 -0.49 -4.10
CA GLN A 35 -26.33 -0.08 -5.43
C GLN A 35 -25.35 0.94 -6.08
N LEU A 36 -24.08 0.56 -6.24
CA LEU A 36 -23.11 1.39 -6.89
C LEU A 36 -23.25 1.33 -8.42
N SER A 37 -23.00 2.45 -9.09
CA SER A 37 -22.80 2.44 -10.55
C SER A 37 -21.66 1.48 -10.90
N THR A 38 -21.91 0.51 -11.78
CA THR A 38 -20.91 -0.49 -12.17
C THR A 38 -20.07 -0.05 -13.37
N LEU A 39 -20.48 1.03 -14.04
CA LEU A 39 -19.77 1.50 -15.23
C LEU A 39 -18.62 2.44 -14.86
N PRO A 40 -17.37 2.03 -15.08
CA PRO A 40 -16.22 2.89 -14.88
C PRO A 40 -16.26 4.11 -15.79
N LYS A 41 -15.82 5.24 -15.24
CA LYS A 41 -15.55 6.47 -16.00
C LYS A 41 -14.06 6.53 -16.32
N GLY A 42 -13.68 7.27 -17.35
CA GLY A 42 -12.29 7.44 -17.75
C GLY A 42 -12.01 6.84 -19.13
N PHE A 43 -10.78 6.39 -19.34
CA PHE A 43 -10.36 5.80 -20.61
C PHE A 43 -9.33 4.69 -20.42
N TYR A 44 -9.18 3.87 -21.44
CA TYR A 44 -8.12 2.88 -21.59
C TYR A 44 -7.79 2.68 -23.07
N ASP A 45 -6.54 2.34 -23.38
CA ASP A 45 -6.17 1.90 -24.73
C ASP A 45 -6.72 0.48 -24.96
N ASP A 46 -7.18 0.15 -26.15
CA ASP A 46 -7.90 -1.10 -26.50
C ASP A 46 -7.17 -2.37 -26.05
N GLN A 47 -5.84 -2.35 -26.06
CA GLN A 47 -5.01 -3.46 -25.56
C GLN A 47 -5.34 -3.81 -24.09
N PHE A 48 -5.83 -2.86 -23.29
CA PHE A 48 -6.09 -3.01 -21.86
C PHE A 48 -7.59 -3.16 -21.53
N GLU A 49 -8.43 -3.55 -22.49
CA GLU A 49 -9.85 -3.82 -22.25
C GLU A 49 -10.06 -4.83 -21.12
N ALA A 50 -9.24 -5.90 -21.06
CA ALA A 50 -9.30 -6.90 -19.98
C ALA A 50 -9.00 -6.31 -18.59
N VAL A 51 -8.21 -5.23 -18.52
CA VAL A 51 -7.93 -4.49 -17.27
C VAL A 51 -9.16 -3.68 -16.88
N ALA A 52 -9.78 -2.97 -17.84
CA ALA A 52 -11.00 -2.21 -17.60
C ALA A 52 -12.15 -3.11 -17.15
N GLU A 53 -12.28 -4.28 -17.78
CA GLU A 53 -13.26 -5.30 -17.39
C GLU A 53 -13.01 -5.83 -15.97
N ALA A 54 -11.76 -6.11 -15.59
CA ALA A 54 -11.41 -6.54 -14.25
C ALA A 54 -11.73 -5.45 -13.20
N PHE A 55 -11.48 -4.18 -13.54
CA PHE A 55 -11.84 -3.04 -12.70
C PHE A 55 -13.35 -2.92 -12.53
N ARG A 56 -14.13 -3.02 -13.61
CA ARG A 56 -15.61 -3.02 -13.60
C ARG A 56 -16.16 -4.14 -12.74
N GLN A 57 -15.66 -5.36 -12.92
CA GLN A 57 -16.10 -6.54 -12.18
C GLN A 57 -15.87 -6.43 -10.67
N ASN A 58 -14.90 -5.66 -10.21
CA ASN A 58 -14.69 -5.44 -8.78
C ASN A 58 -15.89 -4.73 -8.15
N PHE A 59 -16.53 -3.80 -8.86
CA PHE A 59 -17.76 -3.14 -8.41
C PHE A 59 -18.98 -4.06 -8.53
N GLU A 60 -19.15 -4.71 -9.67
CA GLU A 60 -20.29 -5.64 -9.88
C GLU A 60 -20.34 -6.78 -8.87
N LYS A 61 -19.18 -7.29 -8.47
CA LYS A 61 -19.08 -8.37 -7.47
C LYS A 61 -19.09 -7.84 -6.03
N GLY A 62 -19.29 -6.55 -5.82
CA GLY A 62 -19.27 -5.92 -4.51
C GLY A 62 -17.91 -6.04 -3.79
N LEU A 63 -16.81 -6.21 -4.52
CA LEU A 63 -15.45 -6.23 -3.96
C LEU A 63 -14.94 -4.80 -3.72
N GLU A 64 -15.37 -3.84 -4.54
CA GLU A 64 -15.29 -2.41 -4.28
C GLU A 64 -16.65 -1.92 -3.80
N ARG A 65 -16.73 -1.48 -2.54
CA ARG A 65 -17.97 -1.02 -1.90
C ARG A 65 -18.13 0.49 -1.88
N GLU A 66 -17.07 1.23 -2.10
CA GLU A 66 -17.03 2.69 -2.10
C GLU A 66 -16.54 3.18 -3.47
N GLY A 67 -15.43 3.87 -3.53
CA GLY A 67 -14.83 4.32 -4.76
C GLY A 67 -13.40 3.84 -4.95
N ALA A 68 -12.96 3.80 -6.20
CA ALA A 68 -11.59 3.47 -6.55
C ALA A 68 -11.13 4.20 -7.80
N HIS A 69 -9.81 4.35 -7.92
CA HIS A 69 -9.13 4.95 -9.06
C HIS A 69 -7.92 4.10 -9.44
N LEU A 70 -7.84 3.72 -10.70
CA LEU A 70 -6.73 2.98 -11.30
C LEU A 70 -6.07 3.84 -12.37
N THR A 71 -4.76 3.99 -12.30
CA THR A 71 -3.97 4.59 -13.39
C THR A 71 -2.79 3.69 -13.73
N ILE A 72 -2.57 3.47 -15.01
CA ILE A 72 -1.41 2.76 -15.56
C ILE A 72 -0.72 3.69 -16.55
N ILE A 73 0.56 3.92 -16.35
CA ILE A 73 1.44 4.66 -17.26
C ILE A 73 2.44 3.68 -17.84
N GLN A 74 2.54 3.61 -19.15
CA GLN A 74 3.53 2.81 -19.87
C GLN A 74 4.37 3.69 -20.77
N ASN A 75 5.70 3.61 -20.68
CA ASN A 75 6.63 4.44 -21.48
C ASN A 75 6.31 5.95 -21.40
N GLY A 76 5.92 6.45 -20.24
CA GLY A 76 5.53 7.85 -20.02
C GLY A 76 4.13 8.22 -20.53
N LYS A 77 3.41 7.31 -21.25
CA LYS A 77 2.04 7.53 -21.74
C LYS A 77 1.03 6.91 -20.78
N VAL A 78 -0.03 7.63 -20.45
CA VAL A 78 -1.17 7.08 -19.70
C VAL A 78 -1.94 6.14 -20.63
N VAL A 79 -2.01 4.86 -20.29
CA VAL A 79 -2.68 3.82 -21.09
C VAL A 79 -3.98 3.32 -20.46
N VAL A 80 -4.13 3.50 -19.14
CA VAL A 80 -5.38 3.26 -18.40
C VAL A 80 -5.54 4.36 -17.36
N ASN A 81 -6.72 4.97 -17.29
CA ASN A 81 -7.11 5.90 -16.24
C ASN A 81 -8.61 5.75 -15.99
N LEU A 82 -8.97 4.99 -14.96
CA LEU A 82 -10.33 4.57 -14.66
C LEU A 82 -10.70 4.86 -13.22
N TRP A 83 -11.88 5.41 -13.01
CA TRP A 83 -12.42 5.62 -11.66
C TRP A 83 -13.90 5.27 -11.63
N ASN A 84 -14.40 4.90 -10.45
CA ASN A 84 -15.82 4.61 -10.24
C ASN A 84 -16.19 4.67 -8.76
N GLY A 85 -17.49 4.65 -8.48
CA GLY A 85 -18.07 4.63 -7.14
C GLY A 85 -18.16 5.99 -6.48
N TYR A 86 -18.13 6.02 -5.15
CA TYR A 86 -18.32 7.21 -4.33
C TYR A 86 -17.07 7.60 -3.57
N SER A 87 -16.74 8.88 -3.58
CA SER A 87 -15.75 9.46 -2.67
C SER A 87 -16.29 9.60 -1.24
N ASP A 88 -17.61 9.63 -1.11
CA ASP A 88 -18.35 9.60 0.15
C ASP A 88 -19.77 9.09 -0.13
N SER A 89 -20.03 7.84 0.23
CA SER A 89 -21.32 7.18 -0.03
C SER A 89 -22.45 7.71 0.84
N GLU A 90 -22.16 8.22 2.05
CA GLU A 90 -23.21 8.80 2.92
C GLU A 90 -23.78 10.09 2.33
N SER A 91 -22.95 10.91 1.69
CA SER A 91 -23.39 12.14 1.01
C SER A 91 -23.66 11.93 -0.48
N LEU A 92 -23.55 10.73 -1.00
CA LEU A 92 -23.67 10.37 -2.42
C LEU A 92 -22.73 11.17 -3.32
N ARG A 93 -21.58 11.61 -2.80
CA ARG A 93 -20.56 12.31 -3.55
C ARG A 93 -19.77 11.32 -4.41
N GLU A 94 -19.97 11.39 -5.72
CA GLU A 94 -19.30 10.52 -6.68
C GLU A 94 -17.77 10.68 -6.67
N TRP A 95 -17.08 9.60 -7.00
CA TRP A 95 -15.64 9.64 -7.31
C TRP A 95 -15.41 10.28 -8.67
N THR A 96 -14.46 11.19 -8.76
CA THR A 96 -14.02 11.87 -10.00
C THR A 96 -12.55 11.60 -10.26
N GLN A 97 -12.05 11.94 -11.44
CA GLN A 97 -10.62 11.83 -11.76
C GLN A 97 -9.71 12.62 -10.82
N ASN A 98 -10.24 13.67 -10.18
CA ASN A 98 -9.49 14.55 -9.28
C ASN A 98 -9.73 14.22 -7.80
N THR A 99 -10.48 13.16 -7.51
CA THR A 99 -10.75 12.74 -6.14
C THR A 99 -9.47 12.22 -5.50
N LYS A 100 -9.02 12.92 -4.45
CA LYS A 100 -7.85 12.53 -3.67
C LYS A 100 -8.23 11.63 -2.52
N THR A 101 -7.35 10.70 -2.18
CA THR A 101 -7.50 9.83 -1.01
C THR A 101 -6.19 9.69 -0.26
N ILE A 102 -6.25 9.07 0.90
CA ILE A 102 -5.10 8.82 1.77
C ILE A 102 -4.34 7.61 1.24
N LEU A 103 -3.04 7.78 1.08
CA LEU A 103 -2.15 6.75 0.53
C LEU A 103 -1.71 5.71 1.56
N PHE A 104 -1.96 5.97 2.86
CA PHE A 104 -1.42 5.12 3.93
C PHE A 104 0.08 4.86 3.73
N SER A 105 0.51 3.61 3.90
CA SER A 105 1.94 3.26 3.81
C SER A 105 2.56 3.44 2.43
N THR A 106 1.78 3.59 1.34
CA THR A 106 2.31 3.99 0.03
C THR A 106 3.03 5.35 0.11
N THR A 107 2.69 6.19 1.09
CA THR A 107 3.43 7.42 1.44
C THR A 107 4.93 7.18 1.66
N LYS A 108 5.33 6.00 2.15
CA LYS A 108 6.74 5.68 2.39
C LYS A 108 7.57 5.65 1.11
N ALA A 109 6.97 5.20 -0.01
CA ALA A 109 7.64 5.26 -1.31
C ALA A 109 7.94 6.70 -1.73
N ILE A 110 7.03 7.65 -1.42
CA ILE A 110 7.23 9.08 -1.71
C ILE A 110 8.38 9.63 -0.85
N ALA A 111 8.38 9.31 0.45
CA ALA A 111 9.45 9.72 1.35
C ALA A 111 10.81 9.12 0.94
N ALA A 112 10.82 7.85 0.52
CA ALA A 112 12.00 7.18 0.00
C ALA A 112 12.50 7.83 -1.31
N LEU A 113 11.59 8.21 -2.22
CA LEU A 113 11.93 8.92 -3.45
C LEU A 113 12.56 10.29 -3.15
N CYS A 114 11.97 11.07 -2.23
CA CYS A 114 12.55 12.35 -1.82
C CYS A 114 13.99 12.17 -1.28
N LEU A 115 14.22 11.13 -0.46
CA LEU A 115 15.56 10.83 0.04
C LEU A 115 16.50 10.34 -1.08
N ALA A 116 15.99 9.55 -2.03
CA ALA A 116 16.75 9.12 -3.21
C ALA A 116 17.22 10.31 -4.06
N ILE A 117 16.42 11.37 -4.18
CA ILE A 117 16.82 12.62 -4.85
C ILE A 117 18.00 13.29 -4.10
N GLN A 118 18.03 13.24 -2.76
CA GLN A 118 19.17 13.74 -2.00
C GLN A 118 20.43 12.89 -2.20
N VAL A 119 20.26 11.55 -2.33
CA VAL A 119 21.37 10.64 -2.71
C VAL A 119 21.86 10.96 -4.12
N ASP A 120 20.97 11.19 -5.07
CA ASP A 120 21.30 11.54 -6.44
C ASP A 120 22.09 12.85 -6.55
N ARG A 121 21.74 13.83 -5.71
CA ARG A 121 22.43 15.10 -5.54
C ARG A 121 23.78 14.98 -4.78
N GLY A 122 24.17 13.79 -4.35
CA GLY A 122 25.41 13.51 -3.63
C GLY A 122 25.48 14.05 -2.20
N ARG A 123 24.34 14.35 -1.58
CA ARG A 123 24.27 14.91 -0.21
C ARG A 123 24.37 13.86 0.88
N LEU A 124 24.03 12.61 0.57
CA LEU A 124 24.21 11.45 1.44
C LEU A 124 24.38 10.19 0.59
N SER A 125 24.88 9.12 1.23
CA SER A 125 24.89 7.76 0.69
C SER A 125 24.00 6.86 1.51
N TYR A 126 23.46 5.80 0.90
CA TYR A 126 22.70 4.76 1.63
C TYR A 126 23.55 4.06 2.69
N ASP A 127 24.86 3.95 2.46
CA ASP A 127 25.82 3.32 3.39
C ASP A 127 26.28 4.27 4.51
N ASP A 128 25.95 5.55 4.44
CA ASP A 128 26.31 6.50 5.49
C ASP A 128 25.61 6.14 6.82
N LEU A 129 26.34 6.32 7.92
CA LEU A 129 25.76 6.20 9.25
C LEU A 129 24.84 7.38 9.54
N VAL A 130 23.66 7.11 10.12
CA VAL A 130 22.68 8.16 10.49
C VAL A 130 23.31 9.20 11.40
N VAL A 131 24.22 8.78 12.30
CA VAL A 131 24.92 9.67 13.24
C VAL A 131 25.80 10.73 12.58
N LYS A 132 26.21 10.51 11.34
CA LYS A 132 26.95 11.52 10.52
C LYS A 132 26.13 12.80 10.35
N TYR A 133 24.82 12.67 10.20
CA TYR A 133 23.89 13.77 9.99
C TYR A 133 23.09 14.12 11.25
N TRP A 134 22.85 13.11 12.09
CA TRP A 134 22.05 13.22 13.31
C TRP A 134 22.77 12.59 14.51
N PRO A 135 23.77 13.28 15.13
CA PRO A 135 24.58 12.71 16.21
C PRO A 135 23.76 12.16 17.39
N LYS A 136 22.71 12.87 17.78
CA LYS A 136 21.82 12.43 18.89
C LYS A 136 21.07 11.12 18.61
N TYR A 137 20.98 10.67 17.35
CA TYR A 137 20.37 9.40 17.01
C TYR A 137 21.14 8.20 17.53
N GLY A 138 22.48 8.33 17.68
CA GLY A 138 23.39 7.26 18.10
C GLY A 138 23.21 6.74 19.52
N GLN A 139 22.35 7.36 20.33
CA GLN A 139 22.07 6.91 21.68
C GLN A 139 21.48 5.50 21.71
N TYR A 140 21.65 4.80 22.82
CA TYR A 140 21.12 3.45 23.05
C TYR A 140 21.57 2.42 22.01
N GLY A 141 22.85 2.46 21.61
CA GLY A 141 23.47 1.48 20.74
C GLY A 141 23.12 1.62 19.24
N LYS A 142 22.49 2.72 18.81
CA LYS A 142 22.10 2.96 17.41
C LYS A 142 23.17 3.61 16.53
N HIS A 143 24.39 3.82 17.04
CA HIS A 143 25.47 4.54 16.35
C HIS A 143 25.96 3.90 15.04
N LEU A 144 25.74 2.59 14.86
CA LEU A 144 26.10 1.85 13.64
C LEU A 144 24.97 1.75 12.61
N THR A 145 23.83 2.39 12.86
CA THR A 145 22.69 2.34 11.94
C THR A 145 23.00 3.13 10.68
N THR A 146 22.87 2.50 9.52
CA THR A 146 22.99 3.14 8.21
C THR A 146 21.66 3.76 7.75
N ILE A 147 21.73 4.63 6.75
CA ILE A 147 20.55 5.16 6.06
C ILE A 147 19.73 3.99 5.45
N GLU A 148 20.41 3.00 4.86
CA GLU A 148 19.77 1.81 4.31
C GLU A 148 19.05 0.98 5.37
N ASP A 149 19.64 0.82 6.56
CA ASP A 149 18.99 0.07 7.67
C ASP A 149 17.66 0.71 8.10
N VAL A 150 17.58 2.06 8.10
CA VAL A 150 16.33 2.78 8.37
C VAL A 150 15.31 2.51 7.27
N LEU A 151 15.70 2.65 6.01
CA LEU A 151 14.82 2.51 4.85
C LEU A 151 14.32 1.09 4.65
N THR A 152 15.09 0.08 5.03
CA THR A 152 14.74 -1.34 4.90
C THR A 152 14.03 -1.92 6.11
N HIS A 153 13.77 -1.12 7.13
CA HIS A 153 13.21 -1.57 8.41
C HIS A 153 14.05 -2.68 9.08
N LYS A 154 15.38 -2.63 8.91
CA LYS A 154 16.28 -3.65 9.44
C LYS A 154 16.44 -3.56 10.95
N LEU A 155 16.19 -2.39 11.54
CA LEU A 155 16.20 -2.20 12.98
C LEU A 155 15.18 -3.12 13.63
N PHE A 156 15.66 -4.12 14.36
CA PHE A 156 14.87 -5.17 15.02
C PHE A 156 14.05 -6.07 14.08
N HIS A 157 14.21 -5.98 12.75
CA HIS A 157 13.38 -6.65 11.75
C HIS A 157 11.88 -6.44 11.97
N LEU A 158 11.51 -5.21 12.35
CA LEU A 158 10.14 -4.78 12.61
C LEU A 158 9.74 -3.69 11.61
N TYR A 159 8.59 -3.85 11.00
CA TYR A 159 8.03 -2.81 10.17
C TYR A 159 7.68 -1.57 10.99
N HIS A 160 8.33 -0.46 10.71
CA HIS A 160 8.13 0.81 11.39
C HIS A 160 6.94 1.56 10.77
N ALA A 161 5.72 1.21 11.19
CA ALA A 161 4.50 1.72 10.58
C ALA A 161 4.41 3.25 10.57
N LEU A 162 4.71 3.90 11.70
CA LEU A 162 4.65 5.36 11.88
C LEU A 162 6.03 5.99 11.99
N THR A 163 6.91 5.39 12.80
CA THR A 163 8.23 5.95 13.12
C THR A 163 9.16 6.04 11.91
N PHE A 164 8.93 5.25 10.85
CA PHE A 164 9.63 5.38 9.57
C PHE A 164 9.60 6.82 9.06
N GLY A 165 8.41 7.44 8.99
CA GLY A 165 8.25 8.79 8.47
C GLY A 165 9.02 9.83 9.28
N TRP A 166 8.97 9.73 10.61
CA TRP A 166 9.70 10.65 11.48
C TRP A 166 11.21 10.48 11.38
N LEU A 167 11.69 9.24 11.24
CA LEU A 167 13.12 8.98 11.07
C LEU A 167 13.61 9.51 9.72
N VAL A 168 12.89 9.21 8.64
CA VAL A 168 13.28 9.64 7.29
C VAL A 168 13.17 11.16 7.16
N ASP A 169 12.11 11.81 7.65
CA ASP A 169 11.98 13.28 7.65
C ASP A 169 13.05 13.95 8.54
N GLY A 170 13.38 13.32 9.68
CA GLY A 170 14.45 13.78 10.56
C GLY A 170 15.84 13.74 9.91
N ILE A 171 16.13 12.69 9.16
CA ILE A 171 17.35 12.60 8.33
C ILE A 171 17.29 13.62 7.20
N PHE A 172 16.17 13.65 6.46
CA PHE A 172 15.97 14.51 5.31
C PHE A 172 16.23 15.97 5.62
N ARG A 173 15.65 16.51 6.71
CA ARG A 173 15.86 17.90 7.16
C ARG A 173 17.32 18.24 7.44
N ARG A 174 18.17 17.26 7.74
CA ARG A 174 19.59 17.46 8.04
C ARG A 174 20.48 17.41 6.82
N VAL A 175 19.99 16.82 5.73
CA VAL A 175 20.74 16.73 4.47
C VAL A 175 20.23 17.69 3.41
N ASP A 176 19.00 18.19 3.56
CA ASP A 176 18.46 19.21 2.66
C ASP A 176 19.14 20.57 2.90
N GLU A 177 19.59 21.23 1.84
CA GLU A 177 20.32 22.50 1.92
C GLU A 177 19.57 23.61 2.66
N LYS A 178 18.21 23.60 2.53
CA LYS A 178 17.33 24.57 3.16
C LYS A 178 16.75 24.05 4.48
N GLY A 179 17.12 22.85 4.93
CA GLY A 179 16.55 22.22 6.13
C GLY A 179 15.05 21.90 6.05
N ARG A 180 14.50 21.79 4.83
CA ARG A 180 13.07 21.57 4.59
C ARG A 180 12.62 20.18 5.08
N SER A 181 11.35 20.07 5.41
CA SER A 181 10.69 18.78 5.58
C SER A 181 10.47 18.09 4.24
N ILE A 182 10.22 16.78 4.26
CA ILE A 182 9.78 16.03 3.07
C ILE A 182 8.53 16.68 2.45
N LYS A 183 7.55 17.14 3.26
CA LYS A 183 6.36 17.83 2.75
C LYS A 183 6.73 19.07 1.94
N THR A 184 7.54 19.96 2.51
CA THR A 184 7.94 21.21 1.88
C THR A 184 8.75 20.96 0.62
N PHE A 185 9.70 20.04 0.69
CA PHE A 185 10.51 19.66 -0.46
C PHE A 185 9.66 19.05 -1.58
N LEU A 186 8.75 18.10 -1.25
CA LEU A 186 7.82 17.49 -2.20
C LEU A 186 6.97 18.55 -2.91
N GLN A 187 6.50 19.54 -2.16
CA GLN A 187 5.69 20.62 -2.72
C GLN A 187 6.52 21.49 -3.68
N GLU A 188 7.64 22.06 -3.22
CA GLU A 188 8.42 23.04 -3.97
C GLU A 188 9.19 22.43 -5.16
N GLU A 189 9.82 21.27 -4.96
CA GLU A 189 10.74 20.70 -5.96
C GLU A 189 10.04 19.74 -6.93
N ILE A 190 8.85 19.24 -6.59
CA ILE A 190 8.16 18.23 -7.37
C ILE A 190 6.73 18.65 -7.72
N ALA A 191 5.86 18.84 -6.73
CA ALA A 191 4.44 19.09 -6.98
C ALA A 191 4.22 20.36 -7.82
N ASP A 192 4.77 21.49 -7.39
CA ASP A 192 4.63 22.78 -8.09
C ASP A 192 5.36 22.76 -9.43
N LYS A 193 6.57 22.18 -9.47
CA LYS A 193 7.40 22.19 -10.68
C LYS A 193 6.84 21.34 -11.82
N TYR A 194 6.22 20.19 -11.51
CA TYR A 194 5.74 19.24 -12.51
C TYR A 194 4.20 19.17 -12.59
N GLY A 195 3.50 20.03 -11.85
CA GLY A 195 2.05 20.03 -11.79
C GLY A 195 1.48 18.71 -11.30
N ILE A 196 1.97 18.19 -10.16
CA ILE A 196 1.55 16.91 -9.57
C ILE A 196 0.74 17.17 -8.32
N GLY A 197 -0.51 16.69 -8.30
CA GLY A 197 -1.43 16.88 -7.19
C GLY A 197 -1.16 15.93 -6.00
N ILE A 198 0.01 16.05 -5.37
CA ILE A 198 0.45 15.20 -4.26
C ILE A 198 0.94 16.04 -3.07
N THR A 199 0.64 15.60 -1.84
CA THR A 199 1.13 16.26 -0.62
C THR A 199 1.23 15.26 0.54
N VAL A 200 1.83 15.70 1.65
CA VAL A 200 1.84 14.99 2.94
C VAL A 200 1.08 15.85 3.95
N GLY A 201 -0.07 15.36 4.40
CA GLY A 201 -1.01 16.14 5.22
C GLY A 201 -1.74 17.22 4.43
N LEU A 202 -2.96 17.57 4.85
CA LEU A 202 -3.80 18.62 4.27
C LEU A 202 -4.14 19.67 5.29
N THR A 203 -4.42 20.88 4.81
CA THR A 203 -5.10 21.90 5.61
C THR A 203 -6.57 21.51 5.82
N LYS A 204 -7.20 22.05 6.86
CA LYS A 204 -8.63 21.84 7.14
C LYS A 204 -9.54 22.27 5.99
N GLN A 205 -9.13 23.28 5.22
CA GLN A 205 -9.90 23.77 4.07
C GLN A 205 -9.90 22.76 2.91
N GLU A 206 -8.77 22.11 2.66
CA GLU A 206 -8.62 21.11 1.58
C GLU A 206 -9.27 19.78 1.94
N PHE A 207 -9.39 19.48 3.23
CA PHE A 207 -9.90 18.20 3.75
C PHE A 207 -11.31 17.85 3.22
N LYS A 208 -12.19 18.84 3.03
CA LYS A 208 -13.57 18.63 2.56
C LYS A 208 -13.67 17.94 1.20
N ASN A 209 -12.60 17.99 0.39
CA ASN A 209 -12.56 17.37 -0.94
C ASN A 209 -11.89 15.98 -0.91
N LEU A 210 -11.41 15.55 0.25
CA LEU A 210 -10.81 14.23 0.42
C LEU A 210 -11.89 13.15 0.37
N ALA A 211 -11.58 12.00 -0.20
CA ALA A 211 -12.44 10.83 -0.13
C ALA A 211 -12.52 10.35 1.32
N ARG A 212 -13.75 10.11 1.79
CA ARG A 212 -14.01 9.59 3.13
C ARG A 212 -13.60 8.12 3.20
N ILE A 213 -12.70 7.82 4.10
CA ILE A 213 -12.25 6.43 4.33
C ILE A 213 -13.31 5.67 5.12
N THR A 214 -13.69 4.50 4.65
CA THR A 214 -14.64 3.61 5.33
C THR A 214 -13.98 2.27 5.64
N GLN A 215 -14.35 1.67 6.77
CA GLN A 215 -13.88 0.35 7.18
C GLN A 215 -14.75 -0.76 6.65
N PRO A 216 -14.19 -1.97 6.42
CA PRO A 216 -15.00 -3.13 6.12
C PRO A 216 -15.85 -3.52 7.33
N GLY A 217 -17.11 -3.86 7.10
CA GLY A 217 -17.97 -4.47 8.10
C GLY A 217 -17.54 -5.91 8.44
N LEU A 218 -18.13 -6.49 9.48
CA LEU A 218 -17.79 -7.84 9.95
C LEU A 218 -17.91 -8.91 8.84
N LEU A 219 -18.95 -8.83 8.03
CA LEU A 219 -19.19 -9.78 6.92
C LEU A 219 -18.13 -9.61 5.82
N GLU A 220 -17.73 -8.39 5.54
CA GLU A 220 -16.66 -8.08 4.56
C GLU A 220 -15.31 -8.62 5.04
N TYR A 221 -14.98 -8.43 6.32
CA TYR A 221 -13.80 -9.05 6.93
C TYR A 221 -13.84 -10.57 6.79
N ALA A 222 -14.96 -11.20 7.12
CA ALA A 222 -15.11 -12.64 6.99
C ALA A 222 -14.94 -13.09 5.53
N ARG A 223 -15.56 -12.38 4.59
CA ARG A 223 -15.41 -12.63 3.16
C ARG A 223 -13.95 -12.52 2.70
N ASP A 224 -13.28 -11.43 3.04
CA ASP A 224 -11.90 -11.18 2.62
C ASP A 224 -10.96 -12.26 3.16
N ILE A 225 -11.15 -12.69 4.42
CA ILE A 225 -10.39 -13.79 5.03
C ILE A 225 -10.65 -15.12 4.30
N LEU A 226 -11.90 -15.43 3.99
CA LEU A 226 -12.27 -16.67 3.32
C LEU A 226 -11.84 -16.70 1.85
N MET A 227 -11.72 -15.56 1.21
CA MET A 227 -11.33 -15.47 -0.20
C MET A 227 -9.82 -15.67 -0.46
N ASP A 228 -8.98 -15.59 0.57
CA ASP A 228 -7.54 -15.83 0.42
C ASP A 228 -7.03 -16.77 1.50
N LEU A 229 -6.74 -18.02 1.11
CA LEU A 229 -6.19 -19.05 1.99
C LEU A 229 -4.89 -18.62 2.68
N ARG A 230 -4.13 -17.69 2.10
CA ARG A 230 -2.90 -17.15 2.71
C ARG A 230 -3.24 -16.37 3.98
N VAL A 231 -4.35 -15.64 4.01
CA VAL A 231 -4.82 -14.92 5.21
C VAL A 231 -5.19 -15.92 6.30
N ILE A 232 -5.89 -17.00 5.95
CA ILE A 232 -6.22 -18.08 6.90
C ILE A 232 -4.94 -18.71 7.45
N THR A 233 -3.97 -19.00 6.58
CA THR A 233 -2.68 -19.57 6.99
C THR A 233 -1.92 -18.62 7.90
N MET A 234 -1.90 -17.33 7.61
CA MET A 234 -1.29 -16.31 8.46
C MET A 234 -1.96 -16.25 9.83
N LEU A 235 -3.30 -16.25 9.90
CA LEU A 235 -4.05 -16.30 11.15
C LEU A 235 -3.74 -17.59 11.92
N ALA A 236 -3.74 -18.74 11.26
CA ALA A 236 -3.38 -20.02 11.89
C ALA A 236 -1.98 -20.01 12.47
N ILE A 237 -0.99 -19.45 11.77
CA ILE A 237 0.39 -19.27 12.28
C ILE A 237 0.41 -18.34 13.49
N ILE A 238 -0.38 -17.26 13.50
CA ILE A 238 -0.48 -16.35 14.63
C ILE A 238 -1.02 -17.07 15.87
N TYR A 239 -2.10 -17.84 15.70
CA TYR A 239 -2.75 -18.54 16.82
C TYR A 239 -2.00 -19.82 17.27
N ALA A 240 -1.27 -20.50 16.37
CA ALA A 240 -0.50 -21.70 16.69
C ALA A 240 0.83 -21.42 17.44
N GLN A 241 1.23 -20.16 17.61
CA GLN A 241 2.46 -19.82 18.32
C GLN A 241 2.30 -20.08 19.84
N PRO A 242 3.22 -20.84 20.47
CA PRO A 242 3.16 -21.04 21.91
C PRO A 242 3.21 -19.69 22.64
N SER A 243 2.22 -19.45 23.48
CA SER A 243 2.03 -18.18 24.20
C SER A 243 3.19 -17.81 25.16
N ASN A 244 4.09 -18.76 25.43
CA ASN A 244 5.14 -18.65 26.43
C ASN A 244 6.51 -18.22 25.91
N SER A 245 6.72 -18.11 24.59
CA SER A 245 8.00 -17.61 24.06
C SER A 245 8.09 -16.10 24.16
N LEU A 246 9.28 -15.57 24.51
CA LEU A 246 9.54 -14.13 24.51
C LEU A 246 9.21 -13.51 23.14
N ALA A 247 9.52 -14.21 22.07
CA ALA A 247 9.18 -13.81 20.70
C ALA A 247 7.67 -13.77 20.45
N ALA A 248 6.89 -14.70 21.03
CA ALA A 248 5.43 -14.68 20.95
C ALA A 248 4.84 -13.53 21.78
N ARG A 249 5.39 -13.26 22.97
CA ARG A 249 4.95 -12.11 23.79
C ARG A 249 5.26 -10.77 23.14
N ILE A 250 6.45 -10.60 22.55
CA ILE A 250 6.80 -9.41 21.78
C ILE A 250 5.92 -9.32 20.53
N ARG A 251 5.65 -10.43 19.87
CA ARG A 251 4.83 -10.52 18.65
C ARG A 251 3.35 -10.24 18.95
N ILE A 252 2.80 -10.84 19.98
CA ILE A 252 1.41 -10.59 20.43
C ILE A 252 1.29 -9.15 20.92
N HIS A 253 2.23 -8.63 21.70
CA HIS A 253 2.20 -7.24 22.17
C HIS A 253 2.45 -6.23 21.03
N SER A 254 3.38 -6.49 20.12
CA SER A 254 3.64 -5.56 19.01
C SER A 254 2.58 -5.67 17.91
N SER A 255 2.09 -6.85 17.58
CA SER A 255 0.95 -7.01 16.66
C SER A 255 -0.36 -6.59 17.32
N TRP A 256 -0.54 -6.86 18.60
CA TRP A 256 -1.70 -6.41 19.38
C TRP A 256 -1.63 -4.90 19.68
N LEU A 257 -0.48 -4.35 20.04
CA LEU A 257 -0.24 -2.91 20.14
C LEU A 257 -0.37 -2.21 18.79
N LEU A 258 0.14 -2.78 17.70
CA LEU A 258 0.02 -2.17 16.37
C LEU A 258 -1.40 -2.32 15.79
N LEU A 259 -2.02 -3.50 15.92
CA LEU A 259 -3.42 -3.72 15.55
C LEU A 259 -4.38 -2.94 16.46
N ASN A 260 -4.13 -2.87 17.77
CA ASN A 260 -4.94 -2.06 18.67
C ASN A 260 -4.54 -0.59 18.64
N PHE A 261 -3.27 -0.23 18.46
CA PHE A 261 -2.86 1.16 18.23
C PHE A 261 -3.45 1.67 16.92
N VAL A 262 -3.38 0.89 15.84
CA VAL A 262 -4.05 1.21 14.58
C VAL A 262 -5.58 1.15 14.77
N LYS A 263 -6.11 0.15 15.49
CA LYS A 263 -7.54 0.02 15.75
C LYS A 263 -8.04 1.07 16.75
N ILE A 264 -7.36 1.30 17.86
CA ILE A 264 -7.76 2.26 18.90
C ILE A 264 -7.54 3.69 18.44
N TYR A 265 -6.41 4.02 17.83
CA TYR A 265 -6.12 5.39 17.39
C TYR A 265 -6.72 5.75 16.02
N PHE A 266 -6.94 4.77 15.15
CA PHE A 266 -7.43 5.03 13.81
C PHE A 266 -8.85 4.51 13.54
N PHE A 267 -9.43 3.69 14.44
CA PHE A 267 -10.64 2.92 14.15
C PHE A 267 -11.62 2.77 15.32
N GLU A 268 -11.49 3.53 16.39
CA GLU A 268 -12.44 3.44 17.51
C GLU A 268 -13.77 4.17 17.17
N ASN A 269 -14.91 3.56 17.49
CA ASN A 269 -16.26 4.12 17.37
C ASN A 269 -16.75 4.44 15.95
N ASP A 270 -16.61 3.50 14.98
CA ASP A 270 -17.08 3.68 13.59
C ASP A 270 -16.45 4.88 12.83
N THR A 271 -15.62 5.67 13.47
CA THR A 271 -14.89 6.76 12.84
C THR A 271 -13.44 6.36 12.59
N VAL A 272 -13.04 6.39 11.32
CA VAL A 272 -11.63 6.27 10.95
C VAL A 272 -10.94 7.55 11.39
N ALA A 273 -9.97 7.49 12.28
CA ALA A 273 -9.27 8.68 12.79
C ALA A 273 -8.64 9.54 11.67
N LEU A 274 -8.29 8.92 10.53
CA LEU A 274 -7.82 9.65 9.35
C LEU A 274 -8.92 10.43 8.62
N ASN A 275 -10.19 10.30 9.03
CA ASN A 275 -11.28 11.21 8.64
C ASN A 275 -11.37 12.45 9.54
N ASP A 276 -10.50 12.59 10.56
CA ASP A 276 -10.40 13.80 11.37
C ASP A 276 -9.42 14.79 10.72
N PRO A 277 -9.87 16.01 10.39
CA PRO A 277 -9.03 17.06 9.81
C PRO A 277 -7.80 17.39 10.66
N ASN A 278 -7.90 17.29 11.99
CA ASN A 278 -6.76 17.58 12.88
C ASN A 278 -5.66 16.51 12.78
N ILE A 279 -6.02 15.28 12.49
CA ILE A 279 -5.06 14.18 12.30
C ILE A 279 -4.42 14.25 10.92
N ILE A 280 -5.21 14.55 9.88
CA ILE A 280 -4.69 14.68 8.51
C ILE A 280 -3.78 15.90 8.35
N GLU A 281 -3.97 16.95 9.15
CA GLU A 281 -3.07 18.11 9.16
C GLU A 281 -1.66 17.76 9.64
N LEU A 282 -1.50 16.66 10.40
CA LEU A 282 -0.20 16.20 10.87
C LEU A 282 0.67 15.70 9.70
N ASN A 283 1.91 16.21 9.65
CA ASN A 283 2.89 15.80 8.66
C ASN A 283 3.50 14.45 9.05
N MET A 284 2.90 13.35 8.61
CA MET A 284 3.41 12.00 8.85
C MET A 284 3.82 11.33 7.54
N PRO A 285 5.10 11.47 7.10
CA PRO A 285 5.58 10.93 5.82
C PRO A 285 5.63 9.39 5.75
N ALA A 286 4.91 8.73 6.63
CA ALA A 286 4.69 7.29 6.63
C ALA A 286 3.26 6.89 6.24
N ILE A 287 2.26 7.80 6.42
CA ILE A 287 0.84 7.43 6.28
C ILE A 287 -0.08 8.53 5.73
N THR A 288 0.24 9.83 5.94
CA THR A 288 -0.64 10.95 5.54
C THR A 288 -0.31 11.52 4.16
N GLY A 289 0.29 10.75 3.28
CA GLY A 289 0.37 11.09 1.85
C GLY A 289 -1.03 11.14 1.25
N ILE A 290 -1.28 12.12 0.38
CA ILE A 290 -2.58 12.37 -0.22
C ILE A 290 -2.38 12.65 -1.70
N SER A 291 -3.07 11.91 -2.53
CA SER A 291 -3.06 12.03 -3.98
C SER A 291 -4.27 11.32 -4.60
N ASP A 292 -4.43 11.45 -5.89
CA ASP A 292 -5.17 10.53 -6.75
C ASP A 292 -4.22 9.56 -7.44
N ALA A 293 -4.77 8.52 -8.11
CA ALA A 293 -3.95 7.49 -8.75
C ALA A 293 -3.13 8.03 -9.92
N PHE A 294 -3.69 8.98 -10.69
CA PHE A 294 -3.00 9.59 -11.81
C PHE A 294 -1.74 10.34 -11.37
N ASN A 295 -1.87 11.22 -10.37
CA ASN A 295 -0.76 12.01 -9.87
C ASN A 295 0.32 11.14 -9.18
N LEU A 296 -0.10 10.08 -8.47
CA LEU A 296 0.82 9.11 -7.88
C LEU A 296 1.60 8.36 -8.96
N ALA A 297 0.92 7.86 -10.00
CA ALA A 297 1.57 7.18 -11.13
C ALA A 297 2.49 8.12 -11.91
N LYS A 298 2.07 9.37 -12.15
CA LYS A 298 2.88 10.41 -12.80
C LYS A 298 4.17 10.70 -12.05
N LEU A 299 4.12 10.82 -10.72
CA LEU A 299 5.30 11.04 -9.89
C LEU A 299 6.36 9.96 -10.13
N PHE A 300 5.95 8.69 -10.09
CA PHE A 300 6.90 7.59 -10.25
C PHE A 300 7.28 7.32 -11.71
N SER A 301 6.45 7.72 -12.68
CA SER A 301 6.84 7.76 -14.09
C SER A 301 8.01 8.72 -14.31
N LEU A 302 7.95 9.93 -13.73
CA LEU A 302 9.05 10.90 -13.77
C LEU A 302 10.31 10.43 -13.00
N ALA A 303 10.14 9.53 -12.03
CA ALA A 303 11.28 8.95 -11.33
C ALA A 303 12.04 7.94 -12.19
N ILE A 304 11.32 7.13 -12.98
CA ILE A 304 11.93 6.06 -13.77
C ILE A 304 12.35 6.48 -15.19
N ASP A 305 11.84 7.60 -15.70
CA ASP A 305 12.22 8.12 -17.03
C ASP A 305 13.50 8.97 -17.03
N GLY A 306 14.08 9.20 -15.86
CA GLY A 306 15.31 9.98 -15.70
C GLY A 306 15.11 11.46 -15.36
N THR A 307 13.85 11.93 -15.25
CA THR A 307 13.54 13.33 -14.92
C THR A 307 13.89 13.68 -13.47
N LEU A 308 13.57 12.80 -12.51
CA LEU A 308 13.82 13.04 -11.08
C LEU A 308 15.07 12.37 -10.56
N LEU A 309 15.53 11.29 -11.19
CA LEU A 309 16.68 10.49 -10.75
C LEU A 309 17.58 10.17 -11.94
N THR A 310 18.89 10.24 -11.72
CA THR A 310 19.85 9.73 -12.70
C THR A 310 19.83 8.19 -12.74
N ASN A 311 20.30 7.62 -13.84
CA ASN A 311 20.42 6.16 -13.99
C ASN A 311 21.27 5.52 -12.88
N ARG A 312 22.21 6.24 -12.27
CA ARG A 312 23.03 5.76 -11.16
C ARG A 312 22.17 5.46 -9.94
N THR A 313 21.38 6.41 -9.49
CA THR A 313 20.52 6.27 -8.31
C THR A 313 19.34 5.33 -8.61
N LEU A 314 18.78 5.42 -9.81
CA LEU A 314 17.72 4.52 -10.25
C LEU A 314 18.14 3.05 -10.17
N LYS A 315 19.33 2.69 -10.68
CA LYS A 315 19.89 1.33 -10.55
C LYS A 315 20.02 0.85 -9.10
N GLN A 316 20.20 1.76 -8.16
CA GLN A 316 20.27 1.40 -6.74
C GLN A 316 18.86 1.10 -6.19
N ILE A 317 17.86 1.91 -6.49
CA ILE A 317 16.52 1.73 -5.90
C ILE A 317 15.72 0.57 -6.50
N ILE A 318 15.98 0.17 -7.74
CA ILE A 318 15.33 -0.98 -8.38
C ILE A 318 15.89 -2.34 -7.94
N GLN A 319 16.94 -2.35 -7.12
CA GLN A 319 17.54 -3.59 -6.61
C GLN A 319 17.16 -3.83 -5.15
N PRO A 320 16.63 -5.00 -4.83
CA PRO A 320 16.38 -5.35 -3.44
C PRO A 320 17.69 -5.56 -2.70
N THR A 321 17.74 -5.16 -1.43
CA THR A 321 18.91 -5.34 -0.57
C THR A 321 18.70 -6.43 0.50
N ILE A 322 17.45 -6.73 0.82
CA ILE A 322 17.06 -7.84 1.70
C ILE A 322 16.24 -8.84 0.89
N VAL A 323 16.91 -9.85 0.38
CA VAL A 323 16.31 -10.92 -0.46
C VAL A 323 16.15 -12.25 0.28
N ASN A 324 16.88 -12.45 1.38
CA ASN A 324 16.82 -13.67 2.15
C ASN A 324 15.46 -13.80 2.83
N TRP A 325 14.93 -15.03 2.85
CA TRP A 325 13.68 -15.31 3.54
C TRP A 325 13.81 -14.92 5.03
N HIS A 326 12.99 -14.00 5.46
CA HIS A 326 12.82 -13.63 6.87
C HIS A 326 11.35 -13.33 7.11
N LEU A 327 10.82 -13.86 8.21
CA LEU A 327 9.47 -13.54 8.62
C LEU A 327 9.47 -12.12 9.23
N GLU A 328 8.83 -11.19 8.54
CA GLU A 328 8.61 -9.84 9.09
C GLU A 328 7.70 -9.96 10.33
N LYS A 329 8.11 -9.39 11.47
CA LYS A 329 7.49 -9.69 12.77
C LYS A 329 6.13 -9.01 13.00
N VAL A 330 5.81 -7.97 12.22
CA VAL A 330 4.52 -7.25 12.30
C VAL A 330 3.48 -7.89 11.40
N PHE A 331 3.82 -8.14 10.14
CA PHE A 331 2.89 -8.69 9.14
C PHE A 331 2.92 -10.21 9.07
N LEU A 332 3.91 -10.87 9.67
CA LEU A 332 4.13 -12.32 9.59
C LEU A 332 4.20 -12.84 8.13
N TYR A 333 4.75 -12.02 7.25
CA TYR A 333 4.90 -12.29 5.84
C TYR A 333 6.36 -12.03 5.40
N PRO A 334 6.94 -12.87 4.53
CA PRO A 334 8.28 -12.63 4.04
C PRO A 334 8.26 -11.52 2.97
N PHE A 335 8.84 -10.39 3.29
CA PHE A 335 8.99 -9.29 2.34
C PHE A 335 10.43 -9.21 1.82
N VAL A 336 10.56 -9.06 0.51
CA VAL A 336 11.80 -8.60 -0.14
C VAL A 336 11.79 -7.07 -0.09
N LYS A 337 12.87 -6.46 0.39
CA LYS A 337 12.93 -5.01 0.68
C LYS A 337 14.22 -4.39 0.13
N GLY A 338 14.17 -3.11 -0.17
CA GLY A 338 15.34 -2.31 -0.52
C GLY A 338 15.03 -0.82 -0.53
N ARG A 339 15.80 -0.03 0.18
CA ARG A 339 15.85 1.45 0.15
C ARG A 339 14.50 2.15 0.19
N GLY A 340 13.59 1.64 1.05
CA GLY A 340 12.26 2.20 1.26
C GLY A 340 11.18 1.67 0.33
N PHE A 341 11.50 0.66 -0.50
CA PHE A 341 10.58 -0.04 -1.38
C PHE A 341 10.43 -1.50 -0.98
N PHE A 342 9.28 -2.07 -1.30
CA PHE A 342 9.01 -3.49 -1.27
C PHE A 342 9.10 -4.05 -2.68
N PHE A 343 9.53 -5.31 -2.78
CA PHE A 343 9.77 -5.98 -4.04
C PHE A 343 8.93 -7.24 -4.11
N GLU A 344 8.29 -7.45 -5.25
CA GLU A 344 7.50 -8.64 -5.52
C GLU A 344 7.97 -9.28 -6.81
N LYS A 345 7.98 -10.62 -6.86
CA LYS A 345 8.36 -11.35 -8.07
C LYS A 345 7.51 -10.91 -9.25
N HIS A 346 8.18 -10.59 -10.36
CA HIS A 346 7.53 -10.21 -11.59
C HIS A 346 6.63 -11.35 -12.11
N PRO A 347 5.38 -11.09 -12.50
CA PRO A 347 4.44 -12.14 -12.91
C PRO A 347 4.90 -12.99 -14.10
N LEU A 348 5.60 -12.40 -15.07
CA LEU A 348 6.06 -13.06 -16.29
C LEU A 348 7.55 -13.43 -16.26
N ASN A 349 8.37 -12.76 -15.46
CA ASN A 349 9.81 -12.96 -15.41
C ASN A 349 10.29 -13.25 -13.97
N ARG A 350 10.57 -14.52 -13.66
CA ARG A 350 10.99 -14.91 -12.29
C ARG A 350 12.33 -14.32 -11.84
N ASN A 351 13.12 -13.77 -12.75
CA ASN A 351 14.43 -13.19 -12.44
C ASN A 351 14.37 -11.69 -12.15
N SER A 352 13.22 -11.05 -12.34
CA SER A 352 13.00 -9.65 -12.06
C SER A 352 11.97 -9.41 -10.95
N TYR A 353 11.83 -8.16 -10.55
CA TYR A 353 10.92 -7.74 -9.51
C TYR A 353 10.11 -6.52 -9.97
N LEU A 354 8.85 -6.50 -9.56
CA LEU A 354 8.14 -5.25 -9.39
C LEU A 354 8.61 -4.61 -8.10
N PHE A 355 8.72 -3.30 -8.05
CA PHE A 355 9.02 -2.58 -6.82
C PHE A 355 8.00 -1.46 -6.60
N GLY A 356 7.78 -1.09 -5.36
CA GLY A 356 6.81 -0.09 -4.97
C GLY A 356 6.56 -0.12 -3.47
N HIS A 357 5.38 0.27 -3.05
CA HIS A 357 5.00 0.15 -1.65
C HIS A 357 3.48 -0.02 -1.51
N PRO A 358 3.01 -1.10 -0.87
CA PRO A 358 1.60 -1.27 -0.58
C PRO A 358 1.16 -0.32 0.55
N GLY A 359 -0.10 0.12 0.49
CA GLY A 359 -0.77 0.82 1.58
C GLY A 359 -1.85 -0.04 2.22
N TYR A 360 -2.22 0.31 3.45
CA TYR A 360 -3.31 -0.34 4.15
C TYR A 360 -4.64 -0.19 3.37
N GLY A 361 -5.46 -1.24 3.39
CA GLY A 361 -6.78 -1.20 2.75
C GLY A 361 -6.76 -1.29 1.23
N CYS A 362 -5.71 -1.90 0.65
CA CYS A 362 -5.52 -2.11 -0.79
C CYS A 362 -5.01 -0.91 -1.59
N GLN A 363 -4.44 0.11 -0.97
CA GLN A 363 -3.65 1.06 -1.74
C GLN A 363 -2.45 0.34 -2.36
N ALA A 364 -2.19 0.55 -3.63
CA ALA A 364 -1.08 -0.08 -4.32
C ALA A 364 -0.34 0.91 -5.23
N LEU A 365 0.97 0.81 -5.18
CA LEU A 365 1.90 1.39 -6.14
C LEU A 365 2.87 0.29 -6.52
N ASP A 366 2.84 -0.13 -7.76
CA ASP A 366 3.81 -1.07 -8.33
C ASP A 366 4.47 -0.47 -9.57
N ILE A 367 5.77 -0.68 -9.69
CA ILE A 367 6.60 -0.19 -10.79
C ILE A 367 7.27 -1.40 -11.42
N ASP A 368 7.02 -1.60 -12.69
CA ASP A 368 7.69 -2.57 -13.54
C ASP A 368 8.71 -1.84 -14.40
N PHE A 369 9.96 -1.87 -13.96
CA PHE A 369 11.02 -1.16 -14.66
C PHE A 369 11.34 -1.76 -16.03
N ASP A 370 11.23 -3.08 -16.17
CA ASP A 370 11.54 -3.79 -17.40
C ASP A 370 10.56 -3.38 -18.52
N ASN A 371 9.27 -3.29 -18.20
CA ASN A 371 8.21 -2.88 -19.13
C ASN A 371 7.90 -1.36 -19.08
N LYS A 372 8.66 -0.59 -18.29
CA LYS A 372 8.44 0.85 -18.05
C LYS A 372 7.00 1.18 -17.67
N LEU A 373 6.42 0.35 -16.80
CA LEU A 373 5.08 0.51 -16.28
C LEU A 373 5.09 1.09 -14.87
N VAL A 374 4.15 1.99 -14.63
CA VAL A 374 3.79 2.44 -13.27
C VAL A 374 2.30 2.21 -13.07
N ILE A 375 1.94 1.48 -12.04
CA ILE A 375 0.58 1.08 -11.71
C ILE A 375 0.23 1.68 -10.36
N ALA A 376 -0.78 2.54 -10.32
CA ALA A 376 -1.33 3.10 -9.07
C ALA A 376 -2.81 2.71 -8.95
N TYR A 377 -3.16 2.10 -7.82
CA TYR A 377 -4.54 1.74 -7.50
C TYR A 377 -4.87 2.27 -6.10
N LEU A 378 -5.89 3.11 -6.02
CA LEU A 378 -6.31 3.76 -4.79
C LEU A 378 -7.80 3.55 -4.57
N SER A 379 -8.22 3.34 -3.32
CA SER A 379 -9.63 3.27 -2.94
C SER A 379 -9.87 3.85 -1.54
N ASN A 380 -11.09 4.25 -1.24
CA ASN A 380 -11.48 4.73 0.08
C ASN A 380 -12.25 3.69 0.91
N GLY A 381 -12.75 2.65 0.29
CA GLY A 381 -13.31 1.49 0.99
C GLY A 381 -12.19 0.53 1.39
N LEU A 382 -11.75 0.58 2.67
CA LEU A 382 -10.64 -0.26 3.13
C LEU A 382 -10.98 -1.75 3.05
N LYS A 383 -9.99 -2.57 2.79
CA LYS A 383 -10.05 -4.03 2.66
C LYS A 383 -9.01 -4.68 3.57
N THR A 384 -9.21 -5.95 3.89
CA THR A 384 -8.33 -6.68 4.82
C THR A 384 -6.92 -6.92 4.25
N GLY A 385 -6.78 -6.98 2.92
CA GLY A 385 -5.52 -7.24 2.24
C GLY A 385 -4.72 -5.98 1.90
N SER A 386 -3.49 -6.19 1.46
CA SER A 386 -2.64 -5.17 0.83
C SER A 386 -1.87 -5.79 -0.33
N SER A 387 -1.60 -5.03 -1.41
CA SER A 387 -0.88 -5.50 -2.59
C SER A 387 -1.45 -6.83 -3.14
N LYS A 388 -0.63 -7.86 -3.31
CA LYS A 388 -1.02 -9.17 -3.85
C LYS A 388 -1.95 -10.01 -2.96
N ILE A 389 -2.21 -9.59 -1.72
CA ILE A 389 -3.23 -10.21 -0.86
C ILE A 389 -4.59 -9.55 -1.09
N CYS A 390 -4.62 -8.39 -1.77
CA CYS A 390 -5.85 -7.69 -2.12
C CYS A 390 -6.45 -8.23 -3.42
N LYS A 391 -7.63 -8.85 -3.35
CA LYS A 391 -8.27 -9.52 -4.48
C LYS A 391 -8.66 -8.57 -5.62
N THR A 392 -9.13 -7.36 -5.28
CA THR A 392 -9.48 -6.34 -6.27
C THR A 392 -8.27 -5.93 -7.12
N TYR A 393 -7.16 -5.66 -6.47
CA TYR A 393 -5.91 -5.31 -7.16
C TYR A 393 -5.29 -6.50 -7.90
N GLN A 394 -5.35 -7.71 -7.32
CA GLN A 394 -4.84 -8.91 -7.99
C GLN A 394 -5.53 -9.21 -9.32
N SER A 395 -6.86 -9.01 -9.40
CA SER A 395 -7.61 -9.24 -10.63
C SER A 395 -7.12 -8.31 -11.75
N ILE A 396 -6.90 -7.04 -11.40
CA ILE A 396 -6.37 -6.01 -12.29
C ILE A 396 -4.95 -6.37 -12.75
N LEU A 397 -4.06 -6.70 -11.82
CA LEU A 397 -2.67 -7.04 -12.11
C LEU A 397 -2.56 -8.27 -13.02
N ARG A 398 -3.36 -9.30 -12.78
CA ARG A 398 -3.41 -10.49 -13.65
C ARG A 398 -3.90 -10.18 -15.06
N SER A 399 -4.93 -9.33 -15.19
CA SER A 399 -5.43 -8.91 -16.49
C SER A 399 -4.40 -8.07 -17.23
N LEU A 400 -3.71 -7.14 -16.54
CA LEU A 400 -2.64 -6.35 -17.12
C LEU A 400 -1.55 -7.22 -17.74
N TYR A 401 -1.00 -8.17 -16.97
CA TYR A 401 0.09 -9.03 -17.43
C TYR A 401 -0.33 -10.11 -18.44
N ARG A 402 -1.62 -10.27 -18.71
CA ARG A 402 -2.13 -11.05 -19.84
C ARG A 402 -2.29 -10.22 -21.11
N SER A 403 -2.37 -8.91 -20.97
CA SER A 403 -2.51 -7.95 -22.06
C SER A 403 -1.15 -7.45 -22.59
N LEU A 404 -0.06 -7.69 -21.88
CA LEU A 404 1.32 -7.39 -22.28
C LEU A 404 1.94 -8.53 -23.08
#